data_f7ff29d20a55083e329693fb534ac10b
#
_entry.id   f7ff29d20a55083e329693fb534ac10b
#
_cell.length_a   1.000
_cell.length_b   1.000
_cell.length_c   1.000
_cell.angle_alpha   90.00
_cell.angle_beta   90.00
_cell.angle_gamma   90.00
#
_symmetry.space_group_name_H-M   'P 1'
#
loop_
_entity.id
_entity.type
_entity.pdbx_description
1 polymer ?
#
loop_
_entity_poly.entity_id
_entity_poly.type
_entity_poly.pdbx_seq_one_letter_code
_entity_poly.pdbx_strand_id
1 'polypeptide(L)'
;MIDEATIQSAKDVDINKILDNFSWERCRNNIDMMHCPSPEHRDSSPSCSYNKRNNTVHCFGCGKTFDTIGLYQALCEKVDGRRVTFPRAVAEVLILDDMKISSMQSGTTSTGSKTSSSNNIFSSVVNNSRPLTGYELNYLHERRIMLYDSFPYAGKIYTKQSIDKALKSETDAQKIQELNAIQSNGKFFPGIAPILKKNRIQIKHNYWQGVNSIIYLIDYDFDNDYELQQYAQFLQNTERHMAIQKTLDKEHEKKALGKTDFTWIAEGINNKNHKVYVCEGMEDALSYVQNGERAVSLNSISNLTSFTQFLAKNYCQLKKWEFVISFDHDNAGMQATENLEQFFYVYNALNPNKKYTYAVCKYPDTFHDINDYWKDKLSKG
;
A
#
# COMPACT_ATOMS: atom_id res chain seq x y z
N MET A 1 29.68 9.04 -2.67
CA MET A 1 29.88 8.76 -4.11
C MET A 1 29.09 7.49 -4.41
N ILE A 2 28.39 7.44 -5.51
CA ILE A 2 27.75 6.20 -5.97
C ILE A 2 28.87 5.33 -6.56
N ASP A 3 28.89 4.05 -6.23
CA ASP A 3 29.85 3.11 -6.78
C ASP A 3 29.58 2.80 -8.27
N GLU A 4 30.59 2.30 -8.95
CA GLU A 4 30.56 2.08 -10.40
C GLU A 4 29.58 0.93 -10.77
N ALA A 5 29.43 -0.07 -9.90
CA ALA A 5 28.50 -1.18 -10.10
C ALA A 5 27.03 -0.71 -10.08
N THR A 6 26.68 0.17 -9.16
CA THR A 6 25.37 0.81 -9.08
C THR A 6 25.05 1.67 -10.31
N ILE A 7 26.06 2.41 -10.82
CA ILE A 7 25.90 3.20 -12.06
C ILE A 7 25.69 2.27 -13.26
N GLN A 8 26.46 1.17 -13.34
CA GLN A 8 26.33 0.20 -14.42
C GLN A 8 24.95 -0.46 -14.39
N SER A 9 24.48 -0.89 -13.23
CA SER A 9 23.12 -1.45 -13.06
C SER A 9 22.04 -0.50 -13.58
N ALA A 10 22.16 0.81 -13.31
CA ALA A 10 21.21 1.80 -13.83
C ALA A 10 21.31 1.98 -15.36
N LYS A 11 22.49 1.84 -15.95
CA LYS A 11 22.67 1.88 -17.41
C LYS A 11 22.11 0.65 -18.11
N ASP A 12 22.12 -0.49 -17.44
CA ASP A 12 21.61 -1.76 -17.95
C ASP A 12 20.07 -1.83 -17.95
N VAL A 13 19.41 -0.92 -17.26
CA VAL A 13 17.95 -0.80 -17.28
C VAL A 13 17.45 -0.55 -18.70
N ASP A 14 16.46 -1.33 -19.16
CA ASP A 14 15.90 -1.18 -20.50
C ASP A 14 15.32 0.23 -20.71
N ILE A 15 15.81 0.92 -21.72
CA ILE A 15 15.36 2.26 -22.12
C ILE A 15 13.84 2.31 -22.35
N ASN A 16 13.23 1.22 -22.79
CA ASN A 16 11.79 1.16 -22.97
C ASN A 16 11.02 1.43 -21.66
N LYS A 17 11.56 1.02 -20.51
CA LYS A 17 10.97 1.31 -19.21
C LYS A 17 10.93 2.80 -18.90
N ILE A 18 11.96 3.52 -19.31
CA ILE A 18 12.04 4.97 -19.14
C ILE A 18 11.03 5.67 -20.08
N LEU A 19 11.00 5.28 -21.35
CA LEU A 19 10.06 5.84 -22.33
C LEU A 19 8.61 5.62 -21.91
N ASP A 20 8.28 4.41 -21.42
CA ASP A 20 6.93 4.07 -20.95
C ASP A 20 6.54 4.87 -19.70
N ASN A 21 7.50 5.11 -18.76
CA ASN A 21 7.26 5.89 -17.55
C ASN A 21 6.85 7.35 -17.85
N PHE A 22 7.43 7.93 -18.90
CA PHE A 22 7.09 9.29 -19.33
C PHE A 22 5.99 9.32 -20.41
N SER A 23 5.42 8.15 -20.77
CA SER A 23 4.48 8.03 -21.91
C SER A 23 5.03 8.67 -23.18
N TRP A 24 6.36 8.54 -23.41
CA TRP A 24 7.03 9.18 -24.53
C TRP A 24 6.66 8.51 -25.85
N GLU A 25 6.04 9.25 -26.75
CA GLU A 25 5.48 8.71 -27.98
C GLU A 25 6.56 8.21 -28.96
N ARG A 26 6.33 7.02 -29.49
CA ARG A 26 7.11 6.39 -30.55
C ARG A 26 6.33 6.47 -31.85
N CYS A 27 7.03 6.43 -32.97
CA CYS A 27 6.37 6.45 -34.27
C CYS A 27 5.57 5.18 -34.53
N ARG A 28 4.32 5.35 -34.98
CA ARG A 28 3.42 4.21 -35.27
C ARG A 28 3.98 3.26 -36.33
N ASN A 29 4.71 3.80 -37.32
CA ASN A 29 5.27 3.02 -38.44
C ASN A 29 6.68 2.48 -38.14
N ASN A 30 7.34 2.97 -37.11
CA ASN A 30 8.66 2.50 -36.68
C ASN A 30 8.82 2.76 -35.18
N ILE A 31 8.60 1.75 -34.37
CA ILE A 31 8.63 1.80 -32.91
C ILE A 31 10.01 2.16 -32.31
N ASP A 32 11.07 2.06 -33.11
CA ASP A 32 12.40 2.43 -32.68
C ASP A 32 12.68 3.92 -32.97
N MET A 33 11.78 4.65 -33.64
CA MET A 33 11.90 6.08 -33.92
C MET A 33 11.02 6.91 -33.00
N MET A 34 11.54 8.05 -32.53
CA MET A 34 10.85 8.95 -31.61
C MET A 34 11.34 10.38 -31.74
N HIS A 35 10.62 11.32 -31.14
CA HIS A 35 11.07 12.70 -30.98
C HIS A 35 12.26 12.81 -30.01
N CYS A 36 13.10 13.83 -30.21
CA CYS A 36 14.28 14.04 -29.38
C CYS A 36 13.88 14.39 -27.92
N PRO A 37 14.44 13.69 -26.91
CA PRO A 37 14.18 13.99 -25.52
C PRO A 37 14.95 15.21 -24.99
N SER A 38 15.90 15.76 -25.75
CA SER A 38 16.65 16.95 -25.33
C SER A 38 15.74 18.15 -25.17
N PRO A 39 15.73 18.85 -24.02
CA PRO A 39 14.97 20.10 -23.85
C PRO A 39 15.43 21.23 -24.78
N GLU A 40 16.71 21.21 -25.18
CA GLU A 40 17.30 22.23 -26.05
C GLU A 40 17.00 22.00 -27.53
N HIS A 41 16.49 20.82 -27.91
CA HIS A 41 16.18 20.48 -29.28
C HIS A 41 14.67 20.50 -29.54
N ARG A 42 14.23 21.50 -30.33
CA ARG A 42 12.84 21.52 -30.86
C ARG A 42 12.80 20.61 -32.08
N ASP A 43 12.24 19.41 -31.86
CA ASP A 43 12.16 18.36 -32.87
C ASP A 43 10.75 18.36 -33.49
N SER A 44 10.65 18.83 -34.74
CA SER A 44 9.36 18.89 -35.46
C SER A 44 8.98 17.56 -36.13
N SER A 45 9.95 16.67 -36.30
CA SER A 45 9.75 15.33 -36.84
C SER A 45 10.63 14.33 -36.08
N PRO A 46 10.19 13.09 -35.88
CA PRO A 46 10.96 12.10 -35.13
C PRO A 46 12.36 11.94 -35.69
N SER A 47 13.37 12.34 -34.91
CA SER A 47 14.77 12.36 -35.31
C SER A 47 15.68 11.47 -34.45
N CYS A 48 15.11 10.74 -33.49
CA CYS A 48 15.86 9.83 -32.63
C CYS A 48 15.57 8.37 -32.97
N SER A 49 16.59 7.54 -32.87
CA SER A 49 16.47 6.08 -32.98
C SER A 49 16.99 5.37 -31.74
N TYR A 50 16.25 4.36 -31.31
CA TYR A 50 16.65 3.45 -30.23
C TYR A 50 17.55 2.34 -30.75
N ASN A 51 18.75 2.25 -30.21
CA ASN A 51 19.69 1.17 -30.46
C ASN A 51 19.62 0.12 -29.36
N LYS A 52 18.92 -0.97 -29.63
CA LYS A 52 18.71 -2.09 -28.68
C LYS A 52 20.01 -2.78 -28.24
N ARG A 53 21.06 -2.82 -29.09
CA ARG A 53 22.31 -3.49 -28.75
C ARG A 53 23.08 -2.76 -27.67
N ASN A 54 23.07 -1.45 -27.75
CA ASN A 54 23.86 -0.58 -26.84
C ASN A 54 22.98 0.05 -25.76
N ASN A 55 21.68 -0.23 -25.75
CA ASN A 55 20.69 0.39 -24.84
C ASN A 55 20.80 1.92 -24.84
N THR A 56 20.79 2.54 -26.02
CA THR A 56 20.95 4.00 -26.18
C THR A 56 19.94 4.58 -27.15
N VAL A 57 19.57 5.84 -26.98
CA VAL A 57 18.80 6.64 -27.94
C VAL A 57 19.74 7.68 -28.57
N HIS A 58 19.86 7.66 -29.89
CA HIS A 58 20.64 8.62 -30.65
C HIS A 58 19.74 9.56 -31.45
N CYS A 59 19.98 10.86 -31.34
CA CYS A 59 19.27 11.87 -32.14
C CYS A 59 20.13 12.28 -33.34
N PHE A 60 19.65 12.02 -34.54
CA PHE A 60 20.33 12.43 -35.79
C PHE A 60 20.22 13.93 -36.07
N GLY A 61 19.25 14.63 -35.44
CA GLY A 61 19.08 16.07 -35.60
C GLY A 61 20.08 16.90 -34.78
N CYS A 62 20.28 16.58 -33.51
CA CYS A 62 21.22 17.32 -32.65
C CYS A 62 22.48 16.55 -32.29
N GLY A 63 22.69 15.34 -32.77
CA GLY A 63 23.87 14.50 -32.52
C GLY A 63 24.02 13.94 -31.11
N LYS A 64 23.09 14.23 -30.18
CA LYS A 64 23.18 13.73 -28.81
C LYS A 64 22.82 12.24 -28.73
N THR A 65 23.57 11.53 -27.89
CA THR A 65 23.27 10.12 -27.53
C THR A 65 22.95 10.06 -26.05
N PHE A 66 21.88 9.36 -25.71
CA PHE A 66 21.40 9.19 -24.35
C PHE A 66 21.50 7.72 -23.96
N ASP A 67 22.22 7.41 -22.87
CA ASP A 67 22.05 6.15 -22.14
C ASP A 67 20.80 6.26 -21.26
N THR A 68 20.47 5.21 -20.55
CA THR A 68 19.26 5.14 -19.70
C THR A 68 19.19 6.29 -18.71
N ILE A 69 20.32 6.64 -18.06
CA ILE A 69 20.40 7.71 -17.06
C ILE A 69 20.22 9.08 -17.71
N GLY A 70 20.94 9.31 -18.81
CA GLY A 70 20.87 10.57 -19.56
C GLY A 70 19.51 10.79 -20.20
N LEU A 71 18.87 9.73 -20.69
CA LEU A 71 17.49 9.77 -21.19
C LEU A 71 16.52 10.18 -20.08
N TYR A 72 16.64 9.56 -18.92
CA TYR A 72 15.80 9.89 -17.76
C TYR A 72 15.94 11.37 -17.38
N GLN A 73 17.17 11.89 -17.29
CA GLN A 73 17.42 13.29 -16.98
C GLN A 73 16.79 14.24 -18.03
N ALA A 74 16.98 13.92 -19.32
CA ALA A 74 16.44 14.73 -20.41
C ALA A 74 14.91 14.76 -20.40
N LEU A 75 14.25 13.64 -20.17
CA LEU A 75 12.80 13.56 -20.09
C LEU A 75 12.24 14.24 -18.84
N CYS A 76 12.88 14.12 -17.69
CA CYS A 76 12.52 14.90 -16.49
C CYS A 76 12.53 16.41 -16.75
N GLU A 77 13.54 16.91 -17.46
CA GLU A 77 13.63 18.34 -17.78
C GLU A 77 12.60 18.75 -18.85
N LYS A 78 12.41 17.91 -19.88
CA LYS A 78 11.54 18.25 -21.02
C LYS A 78 10.04 18.09 -20.71
N VAL A 79 9.66 17.05 -19.95
CA VAL A 79 8.25 16.73 -19.64
C VAL A 79 7.82 17.39 -18.34
N ASP A 80 8.65 17.27 -17.29
CA ASP A 80 8.29 17.70 -15.93
C ASP A 80 8.84 19.08 -15.58
N GLY A 81 9.69 19.69 -16.43
CA GLY A 81 10.42 20.93 -16.13
C GLY A 81 11.42 20.80 -14.97
N ARG A 82 11.78 19.59 -14.61
CA ARG A 82 12.56 19.26 -13.40
C ARG A 82 13.98 18.83 -13.76
N ARG A 83 14.99 19.61 -13.36
CA ARG A 83 16.39 19.19 -13.47
C ARG A 83 16.75 18.18 -12.39
N VAL A 84 17.26 17.03 -12.81
CA VAL A 84 17.64 15.92 -11.94
C VAL A 84 19.15 15.75 -11.98
N THR A 85 19.80 15.73 -10.80
CA THR A 85 21.24 15.47 -10.72
C THR A 85 21.55 14.02 -11.11
N PHE A 86 22.78 13.77 -11.60
CA PHE A 86 23.18 12.42 -12.02
C PHE A 86 22.97 11.36 -10.92
N PRO A 87 23.38 11.58 -9.64
CA PRO A 87 23.12 10.59 -8.58
C PRO A 87 21.64 10.28 -8.37
N ARG A 88 20.81 11.30 -8.48
CA ARG A 88 19.37 11.14 -8.33
C ARG A 88 18.75 10.39 -9.51
N ALA A 89 19.21 10.66 -10.72
CA ALA A 89 18.75 9.93 -11.91
C ALA A 89 19.10 8.45 -11.84
N VAL A 90 20.32 8.10 -11.38
CA VAL A 90 20.72 6.70 -11.14
C VAL A 90 19.73 5.99 -10.21
N ALA A 91 19.42 6.60 -9.07
CA ALA A 91 18.49 6.01 -8.12
C ALA A 91 17.06 5.89 -8.68
N GLU A 92 16.56 6.95 -9.33
CA GLU A 92 15.20 6.96 -9.88
C GLU A 92 15.06 5.94 -11.03
N VAL A 93 16.10 5.72 -11.82
CA VAL A 93 16.15 4.69 -12.88
C VAL A 93 16.14 3.27 -12.29
N LEU A 94 16.92 3.01 -11.24
CA LEU A 94 16.92 1.68 -10.57
C LEU A 94 15.57 1.38 -9.93
N ILE A 95 14.95 2.38 -9.29
CA ILE A 95 13.59 2.23 -8.76
C ILE A 95 12.61 1.87 -9.89
N LEU A 96 12.74 2.46 -11.07
CA LEU A 96 11.90 2.12 -12.23
C LEU A 96 12.16 0.71 -12.76
N ASP A 97 13.38 0.19 -12.62
CA ASP A 97 13.72 -1.18 -13.04
C ASP A 97 13.06 -2.23 -12.16
N ASP A 98 13.19 -2.11 -10.85
CA ASP A 98 12.57 -2.99 -9.87
C ASP A 98 11.05 -3.04 -10.02
N MET A 99 10.44 -1.95 -10.49
CA MET A 99 9.01 -1.81 -10.70
C MET A 99 8.40 -2.78 -11.74
N LYS A 100 9.13 -3.16 -12.79
CA LYS A 100 8.60 -4.06 -13.85
C LYS A 100 8.88 -5.54 -13.62
N ILE A 101 9.89 -5.89 -12.84
CA ILE A 101 10.18 -7.30 -12.51
C ILE A 101 9.00 -7.89 -11.72
N SER A 102 8.40 -7.12 -10.81
CA SER A 102 7.19 -7.51 -10.07
C SER A 102 5.94 -7.62 -10.94
N SER A 103 5.86 -6.90 -12.08
CA SER A 103 4.69 -6.93 -12.98
C SER A 103 4.73 -8.03 -14.05
N MET A 104 5.90 -8.63 -14.31
CA MET A 104 6.05 -9.69 -15.30
C MET A 104 5.74 -11.10 -14.78
N GLN A 105 5.60 -11.28 -13.47
CA GLN A 105 5.22 -12.56 -12.87
C GLN A 105 3.71 -12.77 -12.71
N SER A 106 2.89 -11.77 -12.99
CA SER A 106 1.42 -11.89 -13.04
C SER A 106 0.89 -11.65 -14.46
N GLY A 107 1.22 -12.56 -15.37
CA GLY A 107 0.65 -12.53 -16.72
C GLY A 107 -0.76 -13.08 -16.73
N THR A 108 -1.74 -12.22 -16.88
CA THR A 108 -2.93 -12.47 -17.72
C THR A 108 -3.47 -11.14 -18.25
N THR A 109 -3.54 -11.10 -19.54
CA THR A 109 -4.07 -10.07 -20.43
C THR A 109 -5.49 -9.63 -20.07
N SER A 110 -5.72 -8.31 -19.99
CA SER A 110 -6.94 -7.71 -20.55
C SER A 110 -6.70 -6.24 -20.90
N THR A 111 -6.68 -5.99 -22.20
CA THR A 111 -6.84 -4.68 -22.85
C THR A 111 -8.22 -4.09 -22.55
N GLY A 112 -8.29 -2.79 -22.26
CA GLY A 112 -9.55 -2.06 -22.30
C GLY A 112 -9.58 -0.80 -21.45
N SER A 113 -9.49 0.34 -22.10
CA SER A 113 -9.87 1.65 -21.56
C SER A 113 -11.21 1.61 -20.82
N LYS A 114 -11.30 2.18 -19.62
CA LYS A 114 -12.56 2.75 -19.09
C LYS A 114 -12.38 3.26 -17.66
N THR A 115 -12.14 4.53 -17.48
CA THR A 115 -12.28 5.24 -16.19
C THR A 115 -13.74 5.33 -15.70
N SER A 116 -14.71 5.07 -16.55
CA SER A 116 -16.13 5.03 -16.16
C SER A 116 -16.60 3.69 -15.56
N SER A 117 -15.85 2.61 -15.69
CA SER A 117 -16.26 1.29 -15.19
C SER A 117 -15.88 1.04 -13.72
N SER A 118 -14.83 1.67 -13.19
CA SER A 118 -14.40 1.47 -11.80
C SER A 118 -15.40 2.04 -10.79
N ASN A 119 -15.95 3.22 -11.05
CA ASN A 119 -16.95 3.82 -10.17
C ASN A 119 -18.26 2.99 -10.14
N ASN A 120 -18.65 2.41 -11.27
CA ASN A 120 -19.82 1.52 -11.32
C ASN A 120 -19.61 0.21 -10.55
N ILE A 121 -18.40 -0.38 -10.60
CA ILE A 121 -18.08 -1.61 -9.85
C ILE A 121 -18.08 -1.31 -8.36
N PHE A 122 -17.42 -0.24 -7.91
CA PHE A 122 -17.38 0.14 -6.51
C PHE A 122 -18.79 0.41 -5.96
N SER A 123 -19.59 1.19 -6.67
CA SER A 123 -20.98 1.47 -6.29
C SER A 123 -21.82 0.19 -6.18
N SER A 124 -21.65 -0.75 -7.12
CA SER A 124 -22.33 -2.04 -7.07
C SER A 124 -21.90 -2.86 -5.84
N VAL A 125 -20.60 -2.87 -5.53
CA VAL A 125 -20.08 -3.57 -4.34
C VAL A 125 -20.64 -2.97 -3.06
N VAL A 126 -20.63 -1.64 -2.93
CA VAL A 126 -21.18 -0.93 -1.76
C VAL A 126 -22.66 -1.25 -1.57
N ASN A 127 -23.45 -1.19 -2.65
CA ASN A 127 -24.89 -1.45 -2.61
C ASN A 127 -25.25 -2.89 -2.26
N ASN A 128 -24.38 -3.85 -2.59
CA ASN A 128 -24.57 -5.27 -2.29
C ASN A 128 -23.87 -5.70 -0.98
N SER A 129 -23.32 -4.76 -0.22
CA SER A 129 -22.67 -5.04 1.05
C SER A 129 -23.61 -4.81 2.22
N ARG A 130 -23.54 -5.68 3.23
CA ARG A 130 -24.29 -5.58 4.49
C ARG A 130 -23.35 -5.44 5.68
N PRO A 131 -23.84 -4.99 6.84
CA PRO A 131 -23.09 -5.07 8.08
C PRO A 131 -22.64 -6.51 8.38
N LEU A 132 -21.53 -6.67 9.08
CA LEU A 132 -21.05 -7.97 9.55
C LEU A 132 -22.04 -8.57 10.55
N THR A 133 -22.18 -9.88 10.51
CA THR A 133 -22.92 -10.66 11.48
C THR A 133 -22.00 -11.59 12.27
N GLY A 134 -22.56 -12.45 13.09
CA GLY A 134 -21.79 -13.26 14.03
C GLY A 134 -20.66 -14.07 13.41
N TYR A 135 -20.83 -14.61 12.20
CA TYR A 135 -19.80 -15.42 11.55
C TYR A 135 -18.58 -14.57 11.14
N GLU A 136 -18.81 -13.48 10.47
CA GLU A 136 -17.73 -12.59 10.00
C GLU A 136 -17.07 -11.88 11.18
N LEU A 137 -17.83 -11.51 12.19
CA LEU A 137 -17.27 -10.96 13.43
C LEU A 137 -16.39 -11.99 14.14
N ASN A 138 -16.81 -13.26 14.22
CA ASN A 138 -15.97 -14.31 14.79
C ASN A 138 -14.67 -14.49 14.02
N TYR A 139 -14.69 -14.44 12.69
CA TYR A 139 -13.50 -14.50 11.87
C TYR A 139 -12.48 -13.38 12.24
N LEU A 140 -12.97 -12.14 12.38
CA LEU A 140 -12.10 -11.02 12.83
C LEU A 140 -11.64 -11.21 14.28
N HIS A 141 -12.49 -11.70 15.14
CA HIS A 141 -12.17 -11.98 16.55
C HIS A 141 -11.10 -13.09 16.70
N GLU A 142 -11.14 -14.13 15.88
CA GLU A 142 -10.11 -15.17 15.84
C GLU A 142 -8.75 -14.57 15.45
N ARG A 143 -8.76 -13.50 14.64
CA ARG A 143 -7.59 -12.71 14.28
C ARG A 143 -7.24 -11.61 15.29
N ARG A 144 -7.96 -11.58 16.43
CA ARG A 144 -7.80 -10.56 17.48
C ARG A 144 -8.06 -9.13 17.00
N ILE A 145 -8.88 -8.96 15.98
CA ILE A 145 -9.37 -7.68 15.46
C ILE A 145 -10.76 -7.44 16.03
N MET A 146 -10.87 -6.53 17.00
CA MET A 146 -12.13 -6.22 17.70
C MET A 146 -12.73 -4.93 17.13
N LEU A 147 -13.82 -5.02 16.39
CA LEU A 147 -14.49 -3.82 15.87
C LEU A 147 -15.17 -3.03 16.99
N TYR A 148 -15.70 -3.73 18.00
CA TYR A 148 -16.42 -3.16 19.13
C TYR A 148 -15.72 -3.49 20.44
N ASP A 149 -15.92 -2.64 21.45
CA ASP A 149 -15.45 -2.91 22.79
C ASP A 149 -15.89 -4.31 23.23
N SER A 150 -14.95 -5.17 23.57
CA SER A 150 -15.20 -6.60 23.73
C SER A 150 -14.43 -7.22 24.91
N PHE A 151 -15.00 -8.29 25.44
CA PHE A 151 -14.41 -9.12 26.50
C PHE A 151 -14.36 -10.57 26.00
N PRO A 152 -13.19 -11.08 25.57
CA PRO A 152 -12.97 -12.52 25.38
C PRO A 152 -13.06 -13.24 26.72
N TYR A 153 -13.93 -14.22 26.82
CA TYR A 153 -14.09 -15.02 28.05
C TYR A 153 -14.54 -16.46 27.71
N ALA A 154 -13.86 -17.43 28.27
CA ALA A 154 -14.15 -18.87 28.09
C ALA A 154 -14.35 -19.27 26.60
N GLY A 155 -13.49 -18.81 25.71
CA GLY A 155 -13.52 -19.12 24.28
C GLY A 155 -14.62 -18.40 23.47
N LYS A 156 -15.38 -17.52 24.11
CA LYS A 156 -16.40 -16.66 23.46
C LYS A 156 -16.01 -15.19 23.55
N ILE A 157 -16.55 -14.39 22.66
CA ILE A 157 -16.33 -12.95 22.67
C ILE A 157 -17.66 -12.24 22.89
N TYR A 158 -17.69 -11.45 23.94
CA TYR A 158 -18.84 -10.67 24.35
C TYR A 158 -18.59 -9.20 24.06
N THR A 159 -19.43 -8.54 23.28
CA THR A 159 -19.34 -7.09 23.12
C THR A 159 -19.86 -6.42 24.38
N LYS A 160 -19.24 -5.31 24.79
CA LYS A 160 -19.70 -4.51 25.93
C LYS A 160 -21.17 -4.16 25.78
N GLN A 161 -21.57 -3.74 24.57
CA GLN A 161 -22.98 -3.41 24.29
C GLN A 161 -23.94 -4.60 24.50
N SER A 162 -23.52 -5.81 24.11
CA SER A 162 -24.36 -7.01 24.31
C SER A 162 -24.51 -7.37 25.78
N ILE A 163 -23.44 -7.23 26.57
CA ILE A 163 -23.49 -7.45 28.02
C ILE A 163 -24.36 -6.39 28.69
N ASP A 164 -24.14 -5.11 28.41
CA ASP A 164 -24.91 -4.00 28.99
C ASP A 164 -26.41 -4.11 28.67
N LYS A 165 -26.75 -4.59 27.44
CA LYS A 165 -28.13 -4.84 27.05
C LYS A 165 -28.71 -6.02 27.81
N ALA A 166 -27.97 -7.13 27.90
CA ALA A 166 -28.42 -8.33 28.61
C ALA A 166 -28.66 -8.04 30.12
N LEU A 167 -27.72 -7.33 30.77
CA LEU A 167 -27.87 -6.97 32.18
C LEU A 167 -29.10 -6.07 32.47
N LYS A 168 -29.54 -5.28 31.48
CA LYS A 168 -30.77 -4.47 31.63
C LYS A 168 -32.05 -5.25 31.56
N SER A 169 -32.07 -6.40 30.87
CA SER A 169 -33.27 -7.18 30.60
C SER A 169 -33.28 -8.56 31.30
N GLU A 170 -32.14 -9.00 31.84
CA GLU A 170 -32.05 -10.33 32.48
C GLU A 170 -32.59 -10.28 33.90
N THR A 171 -33.32 -11.32 34.25
CA THR A 171 -33.94 -11.50 35.57
C THR A 171 -33.38 -12.69 36.34
N ASP A 172 -32.65 -13.56 35.64
CA ASP A 172 -31.99 -14.71 36.22
C ASP A 172 -30.70 -14.28 36.95
N ALA A 173 -30.70 -14.47 38.27
CA ALA A 173 -29.58 -14.06 39.14
C ALA A 173 -28.23 -14.75 38.76
N GLN A 174 -28.28 -16.00 38.31
CA GLN A 174 -27.08 -16.74 37.94
C GLN A 174 -26.47 -16.17 36.64
N LYS A 175 -27.31 -15.87 35.65
CA LYS A 175 -26.83 -15.22 34.40
C LYS A 175 -26.32 -13.80 34.63
N ILE A 176 -26.96 -13.04 35.52
CA ILE A 176 -26.50 -11.72 35.92
C ILE A 176 -25.07 -11.82 36.53
N GLN A 177 -24.87 -12.81 37.41
CA GLN A 177 -23.59 -13.07 38.05
C GLN A 177 -22.51 -13.46 36.99
N GLU A 178 -22.85 -14.31 36.03
CA GLU A 178 -21.97 -14.67 34.91
C GLU A 178 -21.56 -13.44 34.06
N LEU A 179 -22.53 -12.61 33.66
CA LEU A 179 -22.28 -11.40 32.87
C LEU A 179 -21.40 -10.40 33.62
N ASN A 180 -21.62 -10.21 34.90
CA ASN A 180 -20.77 -9.38 35.76
C ASN A 180 -19.36 -9.97 35.91
N ALA A 181 -19.22 -11.28 36.00
CA ALA A 181 -17.93 -11.95 36.05
C ALA A 181 -17.14 -11.77 34.74
N ILE A 182 -17.82 -11.79 33.56
CA ILE A 182 -17.20 -11.51 32.27
C ILE A 182 -16.64 -10.09 32.25
N GLN A 183 -17.39 -9.09 32.71
CA GLN A 183 -16.90 -7.69 32.76
C GLN A 183 -15.75 -7.51 33.77
N SER A 184 -15.79 -8.20 34.88
CA SER A 184 -14.80 -8.03 35.97
C SER A 184 -13.49 -8.79 35.71
N ASN A 185 -13.59 -9.99 35.13
CA ASN A 185 -12.46 -10.92 34.97
C ASN A 185 -11.98 -11.05 33.52
N GLY A 186 -12.81 -10.61 32.54
CA GLY A 186 -12.45 -10.64 31.15
C GLY A 186 -11.45 -9.52 30.78
N LYS A 187 -10.41 -9.87 30.01
CA LYS A 187 -9.53 -8.84 29.45
C LYS A 187 -10.32 -7.95 28.47
N PHE A 188 -10.36 -6.66 28.74
CA PHE A 188 -11.02 -5.69 27.88
C PHE A 188 -10.20 -5.39 26.64
N PHE A 189 -10.83 -5.44 25.48
CA PHE A 189 -10.28 -5.00 24.20
C PHE A 189 -11.11 -3.83 23.66
N PRO A 190 -10.49 -2.64 23.49
CA PRO A 190 -11.16 -1.51 22.89
C PRO A 190 -11.47 -1.80 21.43
N GLY A 191 -12.62 -1.37 20.98
CA GLY A 191 -13.04 -1.51 19.59
C GLY A 191 -12.35 -0.51 18.67
N ILE A 192 -11.89 -0.96 17.49
CA ILE A 192 -11.23 -0.10 16.51
C ILE A 192 -12.18 0.58 15.53
N ALA A 193 -13.48 0.33 15.57
CA ALA A 193 -14.44 0.96 14.67
C ALA A 193 -14.37 2.50 14.64
N PRO A 194 -14.15 3.21 15.77
CA PRO A 194 -13.96 4.65 15.73
C PRO A 194 -12.71 5.09 14.96
N ILE A 195 -11.61 4.31 15.05
CA ILE A 195 -10.36 4.55 14.29
C ILE A 195 -10.62 4.32 12.81
N LEU A 196 -11.25 3.21 12.44
CA LEU A 196 -11.59 2.90 11.06
C LEU A 196 -12.46 3.99 10.42
N LYS A 197 -13.47 4.48 11.17
CA LYS A 197 -14.33 5.58 10.71
C LYS A 197 -13.53 6.85 10.42
N LYS A 198 -12.57 7.22 11.28
CA LYS A 198 -11.70 8.38 11.06
C LYS A 198 -10.80 8.22 9.84
N ASN A 199 -10.38 6.99 9.54
CA ASN A 199 -9.58 6.68 8.36
C ASN A 199 -10.43 6.28 7.14
N ARG A 200 -11.77 6.49 7.20
CA ARG A 200 -12.73 6.20 6.13
C ARG A 200 -12.69 4.76 5.64
N ILE A 201 -12.45 3.84 6.56
CA ILE A 201 -12.46 2.42 6.31
C ILE A 201 -13.76 1.84 6.87
N GLN A 202 -14.48 1.10 6.05
CA GLN A 202 -15.64 0.31 6.44
C GLN A 202 -15.37 -1.15 6.20
N ILE A 203 -15.68 -1.99 7.17
CA ILE A 203 -15.62 -3.44 7.04
C ILE A 203 -17.04 -3.95 6.94
N LYS A 204 -17.36 -4.62 5.84
CA LYS A 204 -18.69 -5.15 5.57
C LYS A 204 -18.60 -6.59 5.07
N HIS A 205 -19.72 -7.29 5.14
CA HIS A 205 -19.90 -8.55 4.44
C HIS A 205 -20.34 -8.30 3.00
N ASN A 206 -19.86 -9.13 2.10
CA ASN A 206 -20.34 -9.15 0.72
C ASN A 206 -20.40 -10.59 0.21
N TYR A 207 -21.42 -10.87 -0.60
CA TYR A 207 -21.57 -12.12 -1.30
C TYR A 207 -21.31 -11.89 -2.79
N TRP A 208 -20.04 -11.72 -3.13
CA TRP A 208 -19.64 -11.41 -4.50
C TRP A 208 -19.29 -12.67 -5.27
N GLN A 209 -19.87 -12.86 -6.43
CA GLN A 209 -19.63 -14.02 -7.31
C GLN A 209 -19.87 -15.38 -6.60
N GLY A 210 -20.83 -15.44 -5.70
CA GLY A 210 -21.14 -16.68 -4.99
C GLY A 210 -20.22 -16.97 -3.78
N VAL A 211 -19.29 -16.09 -3.45
CA VAL A 211 -18.30 -16.31 -2.39
C VAL A 211 -18.61 -15.46 -1.18
N ASN A 212 -18.69 -16.10 -0.03
CA ASN A 212 -18.85 -15.43 1.27
C ASN A 212 -17.54 -14.72 1.64
N SER A 213 -17.58 -13.42 1.90
CA SER A 213 -16.38 -12.62 2.08
C SER A 213 -16.56 -11.42 3.00
N ILE A 214 -15.46 -10.98 3.59
CA ILE A 214 -15.32 -9.67 4.19
C ILE A 214 -14.78 -8.72 3.14
N ILE A 215 -15.36 -7.53 3.07
CA ILE A 215 -14.88 -6.45 2.21
C ILE A 215 -14.42 -5.29 3.06
N TYR A 216 -13.21 -4.84 2.80
CA TYR A 216 -12.66 -3.58 3.27
C TYR A 216 -12.95 -2.52 2.21
N LEU A 217 -13.88 -1.62 2.51
CA LEU A 217 -14.23 -0.48 1.67
C LEU A 217 -13.43 0.72 2.15
N ILE A 218 -12.62 1.28 1.26
CA ILE A 218 -11.75 2.40 1.55
C ILE A 218 -12.16 3.54 0.64
N ASP A 219 -12.66 4.58 1.25
CA ASP A 219 -13.16 5.77 0.57
C ASP A 219 -12.41 7.00 1.09
N TYR A 220 -11.56 7.58 0.25
CA TYR A 220 -10.84 8.82 0.51
C TYR A 220 -11.57 9.98 -0.20
N ASP A 221 -12.66 10.44 0.40
CA ASP A 221 -13.27 11.72 0.03
C ASP A 221 -12.56 12.85 0.80
N PHE A 222 -11.66 13.54 0.11
CA PHE A 222 -10.80 14.56 0.70
C PHE A 222 -11.46 15.95 0.81
N ASP A 223 -12.66 16.13 0.27
CA ASP A 223 -13.27 17.47 0.19
C ASP A 223 -13.78 17.98 1.54
N ASN A 224 -13.94 17.12 2.54
CA ASN A 224 -14.55 17.45 3.82
C ASN A 224 -13.61 17.36 5.05
N ASP A 225 -12.32 17.02 4.88
CA ASP A 225 -11.40 16.87 6.00
C ASP A 225 -10.10 17.63 5.76
N TYR A 226 -9.86 18.70 6.55
CA TYR A 226 -8.73 19.60 6.37
C TYR A 226 -7.36 18.90 6.54
N GLU A 227 -7.24 17.94 7.44
CA GLU A 227 -5.98 17.18 7.63
C GLU A 227 -5.75 16.21 6.48
N LEU A 228 -6.81 15.60 5.96
CA LEU A 228 -6.75 14.76 4.77
C LEU A 228 -6.55 15.58 3.49
N GLN A 229 -7.00 16.82 3.42
CA GLN A 229 -6.72 17.73 2.30
C GLN A 229 -5.22 17.96 2.11
N GLN A 230 -4.45 18.02 3.19
CA GLN A 230 -2.99 18.09 3.10
C GLN A 230 -2.39 16.84 2.43
N TYR A 231 -2.94 15.65 2.69
CA TYR A 231 -2.53 14.42 2.01
C TYR A 231 -3.07 14.35 0.57
N ALA A 232 -4.26 14.86 0.30
CA ALA A 232 -4.87 14.90 -1.02
C ALA A 232 -4.06 15.71 -2.03
N GLN A 233 -3.47 16.83 -1.62
CA GLN A 233 -2.56 17.62 -2.46
C GLN A 233 -1.35 16.80 -2.94
N PHE A 234 -0.96 15.75 -2.21
CA PHE A 234 0.17 14.87 -2.57
C PHE A 234 -0.25 13.66 -3.41
N LEU A 235 -1.50 13.25 -3.34
CA LEU A 235 -1.99 12.05 -4.02
C LEU A 235 -2.48 12.31 -5.45
N GLN A 236 -2.55 13.55 -5.90
CA GLN A 236 -3.00 14.00 -7.24
C GLN A 236 -4.39 13.53 -7.70
N ASN A 237 -5.14 12.83 -6.86
CA ASN A 237 -6.50 12.37 -7.14
C ASN A 237 -7.36 12.52 -5.89
N THR A 238 -8.44 13.23 -6.01
CA THR A 238 -9.36 13.60 -4.93
C THR A 238 -10.27 12.45 -4.48
N GLU A 239 -10.44 11.42 -5.30
CA GLU A 239 -11.31 10.28 -4.98
C GLU A 239 -10.56 8.97 -5.20
N ARG A 240 -10.37 8.21 -4.13
CA ARG A 240 -9.88 6.84 -4.19
C ARG A 240 -10.90 5.91 -3.56
N HIS A 241 -11.68 5.27 -4.41
CA HIS A 241 -12.57 4.21 -3.98
C HIS A 241 -11.88 2.86 -4.18
N MET A 242 -11.60 2.17 -3.08
CA MET A 242 -11.01 0.84 -3.11
C MET A 242 -11.91 -0.14 -2.37
N ALA A 243 -12.00 -1.33 -2.91
CA ALA A 243 -12.65 -2.46 -2.25
C ALA A 243 -11.73 -3.67 -2.30
N ILE A 244 -11.38 -4.21 -1.14
CA ILE A 244 -10.49 -5.36 -1.00
C ILE A 244 -11.32 -6.49 -0.41
N GLN A 245 -11.48 -7.55 -1.18
CA GLN A 245 -12.21 -8.73 -0.78
C GLN A 245 -11.28 -9.72 -0.09
N LYS A 246 -11.65 -10.15 1.11
CA LYS A 246 -11.07 -11.30 1.79
C LYS A 246 -12.11 -12.41 1.84
N THR A 247 -11.83 -13.48 1.12
CA THR A 247 -12.70 -14.67 1.13
C THR A 247 -12.61 -15.38 2.48
N LEU A 248 -13.74 -15.89 2.95
CA LEU A 248 -13.82 -16.60 4.22
C LEU A 248 -13.60 -18.11 4.06
N ASP A 249 -13.54 -18.59 2.84
CA ASP A 249 -13.17 -19.95 2.53
C ASP A 249 -11.71 -20.02 2.00
N LYS A 250 -11.11 -21.22 2.10
CA LYS A 250 -9.73 -21.44 1.67
C LYS A 250 -9.59 -21.77 0.19
N GLU A 251 -10.71 -21.95 -0.52
CA GLU A 251 -10.71 -22.39 -1.92
C GLU A 251 -10.65 -21.21 -2.90
N HIS A 252 -10.92 -20.00 -2.42
CA HIS A 252 -10.98 -18.80 -3.25
C HIS A 252 -9.88 -17.80 -2.89
N GLU A 253 -9.21 -17.31 -3.92
CA GLU A 253 -8.16 -16.30 -3.73
C GLU A 253 -8.74 -14.92 -3.35
N LYS A 254 -7.96 -14.16 -2.57
CA LYS A 254 -8.19 -12.75 -2.30
C LYS A 254 -8.30 -11.97 -3.60
N LYS A 255 -9.34 -11.17 -3.75
CA LYS A 255 -9.54 -10.33 -4.94
C LYS A 255 -9.56 -8.86 -4.58
N ALA A 256 -8.92 -8.08 -5.42
CA ALA A 256 -9.06 -6.64 -5.41
C ALA A 256 -10.11 -6.22 -6.44
N LEU A 257 -11.00 -5.32 -6.06
CA LEU A 257 -12.01 -4.77 -6.94
C LEU A 257 -11.57 -3.37 -7.37
N GLY A 258 -11.23 -3.25 -8.65
CA GLY A 258 -10.67 -2.02 -9.21
C GLY A 258 -9.17 -1.88 -8.99
N LYS A 259 -8.66 -0.65 -9.21
CA LYS A 259 -7.26 -0.32 -8.97
C LYS A 259 -7.03 -0.19 -7.47
N THR A 260 -6.16 -1.02 -6.92
CA THR A 260 -5.74 -0.92 -5.52
C THR A 260 -4.50 -0.05 -5.34
N ASP A 261 -4.35 0.46 -4.14
CA ASP A 261 -3.20 1.21 -3.68
C ASP A 261 -3.00 0.94 -2.18
N PHE A 262 -1.97 1.49 -1.56
CA PHE A 262 -1.78 1.38 -0.12
C PHE A 262 -2.85 2.16 0.66
N THR A 263 -3.10 1.73 1.89
CA THR A 263 -4.02 2.36 2.84
C THR A 263 -3.26 2.82 4.07
N TRP A 264 -3.38 4.10 4.40
CA TRP A 264 -2.78 4.70 5.59
C TRP A 264 -3.77 4.71 6.75
N ILE A 265 -3.37 4.19 7.92
CA ILE A 265 -4.21 4.13 9.13
C ILE A 265 -3.46 4.78 10.29
N ALA A 266 -3.65 6.06 10.48
CA ALA A 266 -2.96 6.85 11.50
C ALA A 266 -3.89 7.73 12.34
N GLU A 267 -5.05 8.12 11.79
CA GLU A 267 -5.97 9.02 12.43
C GLU A 267 -6.68 8.37 13.61
N GLY A 268 -6.80 9.12 14.72
CA GLY A 268 -7.46 8.64 15.92
C GLY A 268 -6.62 7.70 16.79
N ILE A 269 -5.37 7.45 16.43
CA ILE A 269 -4.43 6.66 17.23
C ILE A 269 -3.64 7.60 18.15
N ASN A 270 -3.93 7.50 19.43
CA ASN A 270 -3.27 8.32 20.45
C ASN A 270 -2.02 7.59 21.01
N ASN A 271 -0.98 7.52 20.20
CA ASN A 271 0.30 6.94 20.59
C ASN A 271 1.40 8.01 20.48
N LYS A 272 2.23 8.14 21.51
CA LYS A 272 3.34 9.12 21.56
C LYS A 272 4.56 8.69 20.74
N ASN A 273 4.67 7.41 20.38
CA ASN A 273 5.73 6.98 19.49
C ASN A 273 5.48 7.52 18.06
N HIS A 274 6.55 7.61 17.29
CA HIS A 274 6.50 8.07 15.90
C HIS A 274 6.61 6.89 14.91
N LYS A 275 6.20 5.68 15.33
CA LYS A 275 6.28 4.48 14.49
C LYS A 275 5.05 4.32 13.61
N VAL A 276 5.30 3.85 12.39
CA VAL A 276 4.29 3.45 11.42
C VAL A 276 4.70 2.10 10.85
N TYR A 277 3.89 1.09 11.05
CA TYR A 277 4.16 -0.27 10.60
C TYR A 277 3.65 -0.46 9.18
N VAL A 278 4.53 -0.89 8.28
CA VAL A 278 4.21 -1.14 6.87
C VAL A 278 3.97 -2.63 6.69
N CYS A 279 2.74 -3.00 6.39
CA CYS A 279 2.27 -4.37 6.28
C CYS A 279 1.84 -4.71 4.85
N GLU A 280 1.87 -5.99 4.49
CA GLU A 280 1.37 -6.45 3.22
C GLU A 280 -0.16 -6.35 3.13
N GLY A 281 -0.85 -6.89 4.12
CA GLY A 281 -2.30 -7.03 4.16
C GLY A 281 -3.02 -6.06 5.10
N MET A 282 -4.33 -5.92 4.88
CA MET A 282 -5.18 -5.10 5.75
C MET A 282 -5.28 -5.69 7.17
N GLU A 283 -5.35 -7.02 7.29
CA GLU A 283 -5.50 -7.68 8.58
C GLU A 283 -4.28 -7.51 9.47
N ASP A 284 -3.07 -7.54 8.88
CA ASP A 284 -1.82 -7.27 9.59
C ASP A 284 -1.74 -5.83 10.08
N ALA A 285 -2.12 -4.90 9.20
CA ALA A 285 -2.21 -3.49 9.59
C ALA A 285 -3.23 -3.28 10.72
N LEU A 286 -4.39 -3.92 10.65
CA LEU A 286 -5.41 -3.83 11.70
C LEU A 286 -4.96 -4.48 13.01
N SER A 287 -4.08 -5.48 12.98
CA SER A 287 -3.48 -6.05 14.18
C SER A 287 -2.61 -5.03 14.93
N TYR A 288 -1.85 -4.22 14.22
CA TYR A 288 -1.12 -3.10 14.81
C TYR A 288 -2.07 -2.02 15.36
N VAL A 289 -3.09 -1.66 14.58
CA VAL A 289 -4.10 -0.68 15.00
C VAL A 289 -4.83 -1.12 16.27
N GLN A 290 -5.15 -2.41 16.41
CA GLN A 290 -5.75 -2.99 17.62
C GLN A 290 -4.86 -2.83 18.85
N ASN A 291 -3.54 -2.80 18.65
CA ASN A 291 -2.54 -2.59 19.71
C ASN A 291 -2.18 -1.10 19.90
N GLY A 292 -2.93 -0.19 19.29
CA GLY A 292 -2.73 1.26 19.41
C GLY A 292 -1.57 1.82 18.59
N GLU A 293 -1.11 1.08 17.57
CA GLU A 293 -0.05 1.49 16.67
C GLU A 293 -0.59 1.97 15.32
N ARG A 294 0.15 2.84 14.65
CA ARG A 294 -0.17 3.30 13.29
C ARG A 294 0.33 2.29 12.27
N ALA A 295 -0.42 2.12 11.20
CA ALA A 295 -0.04 1.19 10.16
C ALA A 295 -0.33 1.70 8.76
N VAL A 296 0.38 1.12 7.79
CA VAL A 296 0.09 1.18 6.36
C VAL A 296 -0.13 -0.23 5.89
N SER A 297 -1.25 -0.49 5.24
CA SER A 297 -1.45 -1.71 4.46
C SER A 297 -1.08 -1.43 3.01
N LEU A 298 -0.19 -2.20 2.43
CA LEU A 298 0.05 -2.15 0.98
C LEU A 298 -1.14 -2.71 0.20
N ASN A 299 -2.02 -3.50 0.85
CA ASN A 299 -3.12 -4.26 0.24
C ASN A 299 -2.68 -5.32 -0.79
N SER A 300 -1.47 -5.22 -1.25
CA SER A 300 -0.70 -6.19 -2.04
C SER A 300 0.74 -5.67 -2.18
N ILE A 301 1.71 -6.56 -2.22
CA ILE A 301 3.13 -6.21 -2.50
C ILE A 301 3.26 -5.43 -3.82
N SER A 302 2.40 -5.68 -4.80
CA SER A 302 2.39 -4.93 -6.07
C SER A 302 2.23 -3.40 -5.90
N ASN A 303 1.71 -2.94 -4.78
CA ASN A 303 1.56 -1.52 -4.45
C ASN A 303 2.79 -0.92 -3.74
N LEU A 304 3.85 -1.70 -3.49
CA LEU A 304 5.10 -1.23 -2.88
C LEU A 304 5.69 -0.04 -3.65
N THR A 305 5.64 -0.13 -4.95
CA THR A 305 6.06 0.92 -5.88
C THR A 305 5.31 2.24 -5.68
N SER A 306 3.99 2.21 -5.64
CA SER A 306 3.17 3.40 -5.38
C SER A 306 3.51 3.99 -4.01
N PHE A 307 3.73 3.15 -3.01
CA PHE A 307 4.11 3.56 -1.67
C PHE A 307 5.50 4.21 -1.64
N THR A 308 6.52 3.63 -2.28
CA THR A 308 7.86 4.23 -2.31
C THR A 308 7.90 5.55 -3.08
N GLN A 309 7.13 5.68 -4.15
CA GLN A 309 6.95 6.97 -4.85
C GLN A 309 6.29 8.02 -3.95
N PHE A 310 5.28 7.63 -3.19
CA PHE A 310 4.65 8.49 -2.21
C PHE A 310 5.65 8.97 -1.15
N LEU A 311 6.47 8.08 -0.60
CA LEU A 311 7.53 8.41 0.34
C LEU A 311 8.53 9.41 -0.30
N ALA A 312 9.02 9.11 -1.51
CA ALA A 312 9.99 9.97 -2.18
C ALA A 312 9.50 11.41 -2.39
N LYS A 313 8.20 11.58 -2.66
CA LYS A 313 7.57 12.88 -2.91
C LYS A 313 7.25 13.66 -1.63
N ASN A 314 7.01 12.98 -0.50
CA ASN A 314 6.36 13.57 0.68
C ASN A 314 7.23 13.60 1.94
N TYR A 315 8.55 13.62 1.80
CA TYR A 315 9.47 13.59 2.93
C TYR A 315 9.16 14.65 4.00
N CYS A 316 8.88 15.90 3.61
CA CYS A 316 8.67 16.99 4.57
C CYS A 316 7.54 16.71 5.57
N GLN A 317 6.50 16.03 5.15
CA GLN A 317 5.34 15.63 5.94
C GLN A 317 5.59 14.34 6.74
N LEU A 318 6.40 13.46 6.16
CA LEU A 318 6.63 12.11 6.69
C LEU A 318 7.90 11.97 7.54
N LYS A 319 8.79 12.97 7.54
CA LYS A 319 10.10 12.93 8.23
C LYS A 319 10.06 12.66 9.73
N LYS A 320 8.89 12.88 10.35
CA LYS A 320 8.67 12.61 11.78
C LYS A 320 8.43 11.12 12.08
N TRP A 321 8.15 10.33 11.05
CA TRP A 321 7.79 8.92 11.20
C TRP A 321 9.00 8.01 11.05
N GLU A 322 9.06 7.01 11.92
CA GLU A 322 9.92 5.84 11.79
C GLU A 322 9.11 4.74 11.11
N PHE A 323 9.53 4.29 9.94
CA PHE A 323 8.86 3.23 9.21
C PHE A 323 9.36 1.86 9.68
N VAL A 324 8.47 1.01 10.15
CA VAL A 324 8.79 -0.35 10.58
C VAL A 324 8.23 -1.32 9.56
N ILE A 325 9.09 -1.98 8.79
CA ILE A 325 8.72 -2.93 7.75
C ILE A 325 8.27 -4.22 8.43
N SER A 326 7.06 -4.67 8.15
CA SER A 326 6.45 -5.87 8.76
C SER A 326 5.65 -6.64 7.70
N PHE A 327 6.39 -7.26 6.78
CA PHE A 327 5.84 -8.13 5.75
C PHE A 327 5.89 -9.59 6.19
N ASP A 328 5.20 -10.45 5.47
CA ASP A 328 5.09 -11.88 5.75
C ASP A 328 6.46 -12.59 5.65
N HIS A 329 6.65 -13.67 6.38
CA HIS A 329 7.87 -14.48 6.35
C HIS A 329 7.87 -15.51 5.22
N ASP A 330 7.28 -15.16 4.07
CA ASP A 330 7.41 -15.95 2.84
C ASP A 330 8.41 -15.31 1.86
N ASN A 331 8.68 -15.98 0.75
CA ASN A 331 9.65 -15.50 -0.23
C ASN A 331 9.27 -14.13 -0.81
N ALA A 332 7.98 -13.88 -1.00
CA ALA A 332 7.50 -12.61 -1.57
C ALA A 332 7.62 -11.46 -0.56
N GLY A 333 7.27 -11.69 0.70
CA GLY A 333 7.39 -10.73 1.79
C GLY A 333 8.86 -10.44 2.14
N MET A 334 9.74 -11.45 2.12
CA MET A 334 11.19 -11.25 2.29
C MET A 334 11.77 -10.38 1.17
N GLN A 335 11.44 -10.67 -0.09
CA GLN A 335 11.90 -9.86 -1.22
C GLN A 335 11.36 -8.42 -1.16
N ALA A 336 10.10 -8.25 -0.75
CA ALA A 336 9.51 -6.93 -0.57
C ALA A 336 10.20 -6.16 0.57
N THR A 337 10.60 -6.85 1.64
CA THR A 337 11.38 -6.27 2.74
C THR A 337 12.70 -5.73 2.22
N GLU A 338 13.48 -6.56 1.50
CA GLU A 338 14.74 -6.15 0.90
C GLU A 338 14.55 -4.95 -0.04
N ASN A 339 13.53 -4.96 -0.88
CA ASN A 339 13.25 -3.86 -1.81
C ASN A 339 12.92 -2.54 -1.08
N LEU A 340 12.15 -2.59 0.00
CA LEU A 340 11.83 -1.40 0.77
C LEU A 340 13.02 -0.90 1.60
N GLU A 341 13.84 -1.79 2.16
CA GLU A 341 15.10 -1.43 2.80
C GLU A 341 16.06 -0.77 1.79
N GLN A 342 16.20 -1.35 0.61
CA GLN A 342 17.01 -0.80 -0.47
C GLN A 342 16.51 0.60 -0.88
N PHE A 343 15.19 0.81 -0.99
CA PHE A 343 14.63 2.14 -1.22
C PHE A 343 15.08 3.14 -0.15
N PHE A 344 14.92 2.81 1.14
CA PHE A 344 15.33 3.71 2.22
C PHE A 344 16.83 3.96 2.23
N TYR A 345 17.65 2.93 2.01
CA TYR A 345 19.09 3.05 1.92
C TYR A 345 19.50 4.03 0.82
N VAL A 346 19.02 3.82 -0.40
CA VAL A 346 19.30 4.65 -1.57
C VAL A 346 18.78 6.08 -1.37
N TYR A 347 17.52 6.23 -0.92
CA TYR A 347 16.92 7.53 -0.66
C TYR A 347 17.76 8.33 0.35
N ASN A 348 18.15 7.71 1.46
CA ASN A 348 18.95 8.35 2.52
C ASN A 348 20.35 8.72 2.06
N ALA A 349 20.99 7.89 1.23
CA ALA A 349 22.30 8.17 0.64
C ALA A 349 22.27 9.40 -0.29
N LEU A 350 21.21 9.49 -1.10
CA LEU A 350 21.02 10.60 -2.05
C LEU A 350 20.54 11.90 -1.39
N ASN A 351 19.91 11.79 -0.22
CA ASN A 351 19.33 12.92 0.49
C ASN A 351 19.90 13.04 1.92
N PRO A 352 21.20 13.36 2.09
CA PRO A 352 21.87 13.33 3.40
C PRO A 352 21.22 14.21 4.46
N ASN A 353 20.52 15.29 4.03
CA ASN A 353 19.78 16.21 4.91
C ASN A 353 18.27 15.85 5.03
N LYS A 354 17.82 14.77 4.39
CA LYS A 354 16.42 14.36 4.32
C LYS A 354 16.31 12.85 4.48
N LYS A 355 16.76 12.32 5.63
CA LYS A 355 16.79 10.88 5.88
C LYS A 355 15.52 10.39 6.53
N TYR A 356 15.02 9.27 6.05
CA TYR A 356 14.00 8.47 6.75
C TYR A 356 14.65 7.61 7.82
N THR A 357 13.98 7.46 8.95
CA THR A 357 14.27 6.42 9.94
C THR A 357 13.42 5.21 9.64
N TYR A 358 14.04 4.05 9.57
CA TYR A 358 13.35 2.79 9.33
C TYR A 358 13.97 1.64 10.11
N ALA A 359 13.19 0.59 10.31
CA ALA A 359 13.60 -0.67 10.92
C ALA A 359 12.81 -1.82 10.28
N VAL A 360 13.31 -3.05 10.42
CA VAL A 360 12.55 -4.26 10.11
C VAL A 360 11.96 -4.81 11.40
N CYS A 361 10.68 -5.14 11.38
CA CYS A 361 10.01 -5.78 12.51
C CYS A 361 10.59 -7.18 12.74
N LYS A 362 10.91 -7.49 13.98
CA LYS A 362 11.43 -8.80 14.36
C LYS A 362 10.37 -9.53 15.17
N TYR A 363 9.84 -10.59 14.64
CA TYR A 363 9.03 -11.57 15.33
C TYR A 363 9.56 -12.98 14.96
N PRO A 364 9.30 -14.02 15.77
CA PRO A 364 9.87 -15.35 15.51
C PRO A 364 9.48 -15.90 14.13
N ASP A 365 10.43 -16.49 13.41
CA ASP A 365 10.22 -17.09 12.08
C ASP A 365 9.24 -18.28 12.07
N THR A 366 8.82 -18.73 13.25
CA THR A 366 7.77 -19.75 13.42
C THR A 366 6.37 -19.23 13.06
N PHE A 367 6.19 -17.91 12.95
CA PHE A 367 4.94 -17.27 12.54
C PHE A 367 5.06 -16.77 11.11
N HIS A 368 4.03 -17.06 10.31
CA HIS A 368 3.99 -16.65 8.92
C HIS A 368 3.80 -15.13 8.78
N ASP A 369 2.91 -14.58 9.58
CA ASP A 369 2.56 -13.16 9.60
C ASP A 369 2.48 -12.59 11.02
N ILE A 370 2.39 -11.29 11.12
CA ILE A 370 2.31 -10.59 12.41
C ILE A 370 0.99 -10.84 13.14
N ASN A 371 -0.08 -11.11 12.41
CA ASN A 371 -1.37 -11.42 13.02
C ASN A 371 -1.32 -12.76 13.77
N ASP A 372 -0.65 -13.76 13.21
CA ASP A 372 -0.44 -15.06 13.86
C ASP A 372 0.41 -14.92 15.13
N TYR A 373 1.46 -14.10 15.10
CA TYR A 373 2.25 -13.78 16.29
C TYR A 373 1.42 -13.13 17.41
N TRP A 374 0.58 -12.16 17.07
CA TRP A 374 -0.27 -11.50 18.06
C TRP A 374 -1.34 -12.45 18.62
N LYS A 375 -1.90 -13.34 17.82
CA LYS A 375 -2.84 -14.38 18.30
C LYS A 375 -2.19 -15.26 19.37
N ASP A 376 -0.97 -15.75 19.11
CA ASP A 376 -0.23 -16.58 20.06
C ASP A 376 0.10 -15.82 21.35
N LYS A 377 0.65 -14.61 21.22
CA LYS A 377 1.02 -13.77 22.36
C LYS A 377 -0.16 -13.44 23.28
N LEU A 378 -1.31 -13.12 22.68
CA LEU A 378 -2.52 -12.76 23.43
C LEU A 378 -3.24 -14.00 24.02
N SER A 379 -2.97 -15.20 23.51
CA SER A 379 -3.52 -16.44 24.07
C SER A 379 -2.77 -16.92 25.32
N LYS A 380 -1.52 -16.49 25.49
CA LYS A 380 -0.63 -16.88 26.59
C LYS A 380 -0.57 -15.87 27.74
N GLY A 381 -1.18 -14.72 27.59
CA GLY A 381 -1.27 -13.64 28.60
C GLY A 381 -2.70 -13.40 29.02
#